data_368b8a9bd5f5707c654551b46bff9e9b
#
_entry.id   368b8a9bd5f5707c654551b46bff9e9b
#
_cell.length_a   1.000
_cell.length_b   1.000
_cell.length_c   1.000
_cell.angle_alpha   90.00
_cell.angle_beta   90.00
_cell.angle_gamma   90.00
#
_symmetry.space_group_name_H-M   'P 1'
#
loop_
_entity.id
_entity.type
_entity.pdbx_description
1 polymer ?
#
loop_
_entity_poly.entity_id
_entity_poly.type
_entity_poly.pdbx_seq_one_letter_code
_entity_poly.pdbx_strand_id
1 'polypeptide(L)'
;MFKFFGGIQNGFLTTVAKIFTSFGDENFVIPMAVLAVVLCFFKKTRKLGFSMLFAIAIGTIVTNVIVKPAVLRVRPYNTLQATSAWAEYSKWYIGAGALSESDYSFPSGHTTAAFELAVSVALCLREKGKKKLSWIPPVIAICTMGSRVYLMVHYASDVIGGLIVGTISGVLAFYLAKLACMIFEKVKFLDSIDAEKIVKKITKKDISPKAGTATILAATFIIFLIAFVPSLSSSDKPRCDYNAELSQQYGIEAEYNCYNEAKTDEKKYPELQEYKGKHFCKIHYKQLSGQTK
;
A
#
# COMPACT_ATOMS: atom_id res chain seq x y z
N MET A 1 5.47 14.05 -16.76
CA MET A 1 5.69 13.44 -15.43
C MET A 1 6.56 12.18 -15.54
N PHE A 2 6.16 11.13 -16.25
CA PHE A 2 6.94 9.88 -16.37
C PHE A 2 8.36 10.11 -16.90
N LYS A 3 8.54 10.95 -17.92
CA LYS A 3 9.89 11.34 -18.43
C LYS A 3 10.78 11.95 -17.33
N PHE A 4 10.22 12.78 -16.46
CA PHE A 4 10.98 13.37 -15.35
C PHE A 4 11.46 12.29 -14.37
N PHE A 5 10.52 11.46 -13.86
CA PHE A 5 10.89 10.42 -12.91
C PHE A 5 11.76 9.34 -13.55
N GLY A 6 11.49 8.95 -14.81
CA GLY A 6 12.32 8.00 -15.53
C GLY A 6 13.75 8.50 -15.75
N GLY A 7 13.91 9.78 -16.05
CA GLY A 7 15.23 10.39 -16.25
C GLY A 7 16.11 10.46 -14.99
N ILE A 8 15.52 10.41 -13.79
CA ILE A 8 16.26 10.40 -12.52
C ILE A 8 16.38 9.03 -11.88
N GLN A 9 15.85 7.97 -12.54
CA GLN A 9 15.92 6.61 -11.99
C GLN A 9 17.37 6.13 -11.85
N ASN A 10 17.65 5.57 -10.67
CA ASN A 10 18.90 4.88 -10.36
C ASN A 10 18.65 3.88 -9.22
N GLY A 11 19.59 2.95 -9.00
CA GLY A 11 19.43 1.88 -8.01
C GLY A 11 19.18 2.38 -6.59
N PHE A 12 19.84 3.46 -6.18
CA PHE A 12 19.65 4.05 -4.85
C PHE A 12 18.23 4.60 -4.66
N LEU A 13 17.76 5.46 -5.58
CA LEU A 13 16.41 6.04 -5.51
C LEU A 13 15.33 4.97 -5.66
N THR A 14 15.57 3.94 -6.47
CA THR A 14 14.65 2.79 -6.59
C THR A 14 14.51 2.04 -5.26
N THR A 15 15.62 1.82 -4.55
CA THR A 15 15.60 1.22 -3.21
C THR A 15 14.85 2.11 -2.21
N VAL A 16 15.11 3.41 -2.23
CA VAL A 16 14.40 4.39 -1.38
C VAL A 16 12.90 4.38 -1.69
N ALA A 17 12.51 4.36 -2.97
CA ALA A 17 11.12 4.28 -3.37
C ALA A 17 10.45 2.98 -2.90
N LYS A 18 11.15 1.84 -2.97
CA LYS A 18 10.68 0.55 -2.43
C LYS A 18 10.52 0.58 -0.90
N ILE A 19 11.42 1.24 -0.17
CA ILE A 19 11.28 1.46 1.27
C ILE A 19 9.98 2.22 1.57
N PHE A 20 9.75 3.35 0.90
CA PHE A 20 8.58 4.16 1.19
C PHE A 20 7.27 3.53 0.71
N THR A 21 7.27 2.81 -0.42
CA THR A 21 6.03 2.15 -0.88
C THR A 21 5.53 1.10 0.11
N SER A 22 6.42 0.44 0.88
CA SER A 22 6.02 -0.58 1.86
C SER A 22 5.15 -0.05 3.00
N PHE A 23 5.16 1.26 3.29
CA PHE A 23 4.27 1.86 4.27
C PHE A 23 2.80 1.96 3.82
N GLY A 24 2.51 1.77 2.53
CA GLY A 24 1.16 1.70 1.99
C GLY A 24 0.74 0.30 1.56
N ASP A 25 1.62 -0.68 1.72
CA ASP A 25 1.39 -2.08 1.33
C ASP A 25 0.49 -2.81 2.34
N GLU A 26 -0.25 -3.82 1.89
CA GLU A 26 -1.12 -4.64 2.73
C GLU A 26 -0.32 -5.35 3.83
N ASN A 27 0.92 -5.78 3.55
CA ASN A 27 1.81 -6.38 4.54
C ASN A 27 2.21 -5.43 5.68
N PHE A 28 2.03 -4.12 5.53
CA PHE A 28 2.19 -3.14 6.59
C PHE A 28 0.84 -2.78 7.22
N VAL A 29 -0.18 -2.52 6.41
CA VAL A 29 -1.48 -2.01 6.88
C VAL A 29 -2.22 -3.04 7.73
N ILE A 30 -2.22 -4.34 7.33
CA ILE A 30 -2.90 -5.40 8.08
C ILE A 30 -2.31 -5.58 9.49
N PRO A 31 -0.98 -5.76 9.66
CA PRO A 31 -0.40 -5.81 11.01
C PRO A 31 -0.58 -4.51 11.80
N MET A 32 -0.61 -3.33 11.16
CA MET A 32 -0.93 -2.08 11.84
C MET A 32 -2.39 -2.05 12.33
N ALA A 33 -3.33 -2.66 11.61
CA ALA A 33 -4.69 -2.84 12.08
C ALA A 33 -4.74 -3.76 13.32
N VAL A 34 -3.98 -4.86 13.32
CA VAL A 34 -3.85 -5.74 14.49
C VAL A 34 -3.25 -4.98 15.68
N LEU A 35 -2.18 -4.21 15.47
CA LEU A 35 -1.61 -3.35 16.51
C LEU A 35 -2.65 -2.36 17.04
N ALA A 36 -3.44 -1.75 16.17
CA ALA A 36 -4.49 -0.82 16.54
C ALA A 36 -5.56 -1.48 17.42
N VAL A 37 -5.97 -2.72 17.10
CA VAL A 37 -6.86 -3.52 17.97
C VAL A 37 -6.24 -3.69 19.37
N VAL A 38 -4.97 -4.09 19.46
CA VAL A 38 -4.28 -4.24 20.74
C VAL A 38 -4.27 -2.90 21.51
N LEU A 39 -4.00 -1.78 20.84
CA LEU A 39 -3.99 -0.45 21.46
C LEU A 39 -5.36 -0.04 22.03
N CYS A 40 -6.47 -0.55 21.51
CA CYS A 40 -7.82 -0.28 22.01
C CYS A 40 -8.05 -0.83 23.42
N PHE A 41 -7.35 -1.89 23.82
CA PHE A 41 -7.49 -2.49 25.15
C PHE A 41 -6.78 -1.71 26.26
N PHE A 42 -5.90 -0.77 25.94
CA PHE A 42 -5.20 0.06 26.92
C PHE A 42 -5.83 1.47 26.95
N LYS A 43 -6.31 1.91 28.13
CA LYS A 43 -6.95 3.24 28.29
C LYS A 43 -6.10 4.39 27.70
N LYS A 44 -4.78 4.37 27.94
CA LYS A 44 -3.86 5.43 27.48
C LYS A 44 -3.68 5.53 25.97
N THR A 45 -3.90 4.42 25.23
CA THR A 45 -3.72 4.34 23.77
C THR A 45 -5.00 4.03 23.01
N ARG A 46 -6.11 3.79 23.70
CA ARG A 46 -7.42 3.43 23.14
C ARG A 46 -7.85 4.35 22.00
N LYS A 47 -7.74 5.66 22.21
CA LYS A 47 -8.08 6.65 21.16
C LYS A 47 -7.23 6.50 19.93
N LEU A 48 -5.93 6.23 20.07
CA LEU A 48 -5.02 5.98 18.94
C LEU A 48 -5.44 4.71 18.19
N GLY A 49 -5.73 3.62 18.94
CA GLY A 49 -6.21 2.37 18.35
C GLY A 49 -7.49 2.56 17.53
N PHE A 50 -8.53 3.18 18.12
CA PHE A 50 -9.78 3.47 17.39
C PHE A 50 -9.56 4.38 16.19
N SER A 51 -8.71 5.41 16.33
CA SER A 51 -8.42 6.33 15.22
C SER A 51 -7.77 5.62 14.04
N MET A 52 -6.83 4.71 14.29
CA MET A 52 -6.20 3.90 13.24
C MET A 52 -7.19 2.92 12.60
N LEU A 53 -7.99 2.20 13.40
CA LEU A 53 -8.97 1.25 12.88
C LEU A 53 -10.04 1.92 12.01
N PHE A 54 -10.61 3.03 12.47
CA PHE A 54 -11.59 3.77 11.68
C PHE A 54 -10.97 4.37 10.42
N ALA A 55 -9.71 4.84 10.48
CA ALA A 55 -9.01 5.36 9.32
C ALA A 55 -8.86 4.28 8.25
N ILE A 56 -8.32 3.11 8.61
CA ILE A 56 -8.16 1.97 7.71
C ILE A 56 -9.52 1.54 7.13
N ALA A 57 -10.55 1.41 7.98
CA ALA A 57 -11.87 0.98 7.52
C ALA A 57 -12.48 1.97 6.53
N ILE A 58 -12.50 3.28 6.85
CA ILE A 58 -13.08 4.31 5.99
C ILE A 58 -12.31 4.39 4.68
N GLY A 59 -10.99 4.50 4.72
CA GLY A 59 -10.18 4.65 3.51
C GLY A 59 -10.23 3.42 2.61
N THR A 60 -10.22 2.21 3.18
CA THR A 60 -10.38 0.97 2.41
C THR A 60 -11.75 0.91 1.74
N ILE A 61 -12.84 1.19 2.46
CA ILE A 61 -14.20 1.20 1.89
C ILE A 61 -14.31 2.25 0.78
N VAL A 62 -13.90 3.49 1.05
CA VAL A 62 -14.00 4.57 0.06
C VAL A 62 -13.17 4.26 -1.17
N THR A 63 -11.92 3.80 -0.99
CA THR A 63 -11.02 3.53 -2.10
C THR A 63 -11.43 2.30 -2.90
N ASN A 64 -11.59 1.14 -2.24
CA ASN A 64 -11.68 -0.13 -2.95
C ASN A 64 -13.13 -0.54 -3.27
N VAL A 65 -14.11 -0.12 -2.44
CA VAL A 65 -15.50 -0.51 -2.64
C VAL A 65 -16.28 0.56 -3.41
N ILE A 66 -15.94 1.85 -3.24
CA ILE A 66 -16.73 2.94 -3.84
C ILE A 66 -16.02 3.51 -5.06
N VAL A 67 -14.81 4.08 -4.90
CA VAL A 67 -14.22 4.91 -5.95
C VAL A 67 -13.58 4.09 -7.06
N LYS A 68 -12.80 3.05 -6.76
CA LYS A 68 -12.18 2.21 -7.81
C LYS A 68 -13.21 1.57 -8.74
N PRO A 69 -14.30 0.94 -8.24
CA PRO A 69 -15.34 0.39 -9.11
C PRO A 69 -16.14 1.45 -9.87
N ALA A 70 -16.23 2.68 -9.36
CA ALA A 70 -16.94 3.76 -10.03
C ALA A 70 -16.12 4.41 -11.17
N VAL A 71 -14.78 4.49 -11.00
CA VAL A 71 -13.89 5.17 -11.96
C VAL A 71 -13.30 4.22 -13.00
N LEU A 72 -13.02 2.95 -12.64
CA LEU A 72 -12.50 1.90 -13.51
C LEU A 72 -11.22 2.28 -14.27
N ARG A 73 -10.37 3.13 -13.70
CA ARG A 73 -9.18 3.64 -14.37
C ARG A 73 -8.12 2.57 -14.53
N VAL A 74 -7.72 2.33 -15.77
CA VAL A 74 -6.63 1.40 -16.11
C VAL A 74 -5.28 2.01 -15.72
N ARG A 75 -4.34 1.18 -15.25
CA ARG A 75 -3.01 1.62 -14.82
C ARG A 75 -2.11 2.06 -15.98
N PRO A 76 -1.12 2.96 -15.71
CA PRO A 76 -0.26 3.52 -16.76
C PRO A 76 0.45 2.45 -17.58
N TYR A 77 1.00 1.43 -16.94
CA TYR A 77 1.73 0.37 -17.62
C TYR A 77 0.85 -0.50 -18.52
N ASN A 78 -0.46 -0.56 -18.27
CA ASN A 78 -1.42 -1.25 -19.13
C ASN A 78 -1.89 -0.35 -20.28
N THR A 79 -2.21 0.91 -19.97
CA THR A 79 -2.70 1.87 -20.99
C THR A 79 -1.63 2.19 -22.03
N LEU A 80 -0.37 2.33 -21.59
CA LEU A 80 0.72 2.77 -22.48
C LEU A 80 1.26 1.65 -23.37
N GLN A 81 1.01 0.37 -23.04
CA GLN A 81 1.44 -0.78 -23.87
C GLN A 81 0.99 -0.67 -25.32
N ALA A 82 -0.20 -0.16 -25.57
CA ALA A 82 -0.77 0.00 -26.92
C ALA A 82 -0.34 1.31 -27.60
N THR A 83 0.62 2.05 -27.07
CA THR A 83 1.03 3.36 -27.59
C THR A 83 2.51 3.41 -27.94
N SER A 84 2.90 4.34 -28.83
CA SER A 84 4.31 4.61 -29.16
C SER A 84 5.16 5.04 -27.94
N ALA A 85 4.53 5.51 -26.87
CA ALA A 85 5.21 5.87 -25.63
C ALA A 85 5.73 4.65 -24.83
N TRP A 86 5.29 3.44 -25.18
CA TRP A 86 5.68 2.21 -24.46
C TRP A 86 7.18 1.94 -24.53
N ALA A 87 7.80 2.16 -25.68
CA ALA A 87 9.23 1.86 -25.87
C ALA A 87 10.14 2.63 -24.87
N GLU A 88 9.76 3.86 -24.50
CA GLU A 88 10.49 4.67 -23.51
C GLU A 88 10.01 4.35 -22.07
N TYR A 89 8.70 4.27 -21.86
CA TYR A 89 8.10 4.02 -20.57
C TYR A 89 8.45 2.63 -20.01
N SER A 90 8.48 1.61 -20.84
CA SER A 90 8.80 0.24 -20.41
C SER A 90 10.19 0.11 -19.80
N LYS A 91 11.18 0.85 -20.31
CA LYS A 91 12.54 0.89 -19.75
C LYS A 91 12.52 1.39 -18.30
N TRP A 92 11.77 2.46 -18.03
CA TRP A 92 11.64 3.01 -16.69
C TRP A 92 10.81 2.09 -15.78
N TYR A 93 9.73 1.52 -16.30
CA TYR A 93 8.88 0.60 -15.56
C TYR A 93 9.65 -0.66 -15.14
N ILE A 94 10.43 -1.26 -16.05
CA ILE A 94 11.28 -2.41 -15.77
C ILE A 94 12.41 -2.01 -14.81
N GLY A 95 13.09 -0.88 -15.04
CA GLY A 95 14.14 -0.36 -14.17
C GLY A 95 13.67 -0.08 -12.74
N ALA A 96 12.39 0.28 -12.56
CA ALA A 96 11.77 0.45 -11.25
C ALA A 96 11.39 -0.88 -10.56
N GLY A 97 11.51 -2.01 -11.27
CA GLY A 97 11.16 -3.34 -10.76
C GLY A 97 9.83 -3.87 -11.27
N ALA A 98 9.20 -3.21 -12.26
CA ALA A 98 7.96 -3.58 -12.97
C ALA A 98 6.86 -4.12 -12.03
N LEU A 99 6.57 -3.39 -10.95
CA LEU A 99 5.53 -3.75 -9.99
C LEU A 99 4.17 -3.81 -10.70
N SER A 100 3.43 -4.87 -10.50
CA SER A 100 2.09 -5.02 -11.07
C SER A 100 1.06 -5.24 -9.96
N GLU A 101 -0.12 -4.71 -10.15
CA GLU A 101 -1.25 -4.82 -9.23
C GLU A 101 -2.51 -5.16 -10.04
N SER A 102 -3.39 -5.98 -9.46
CA SER A 102 -4.59 -6.50 -10.14
C SER A 102 -5.78 -5.56 -10.14
N ASP A 103 -5.71 -4.46 -9.39
CA ASP A 103 -6.81 -3.53 -9.19
C ASP A 103 -6.70 -2.26 -10.04
N TYR A 104 -7.78 -1.45 -10.05
CA TYR A 104 -7.83 -0.17 -10.77
C TYR A 104 -6.89 0.87 -10.18
N SER A 105 -6.47 1.80 -11.05
CA SER A 105 -5.43 2.79 -10.75
C SER A 105 -5.90 3.92 -9.82
N PHE A 106 -7.14 4.40 -9.95
CA PHE A 106 -7.65 5.57 -9.24
C PHE A 106 -8.66 5.21 -8.14
N PRO A 107 -8.50 5.75 -6.94
CA PRO A 107 -7.32 6.43 -6.42
C PRO A 107 -6.23 5.43 -6.02
N SER A 108 -5.00 5.93 -5.77
CA SER A 108 -3.89 5.09 -5.30
C SER A 108 -4.15 4.54 -3.90
N GLY A 109 -4.31 3.21 -3.78
CA GLY A 109 -4.55 2.53 -2.50
C GLY A 109 -3.40 2.73 -1.51
N HIS A 110 -2.13 2.58 -1.95
CA HIS A 110 -0.96 2.82 -1.11
C HIS A 110 -0.90 4.24 -0.57
N THR A 111 -1.24 5.24 -1.41
CA THR A 111 -1.27 6.64 -0.97
C THR A 111 -2.40 6.87 0.02
N THR A 112 -3.59 6.31 -0.23
CA THR A 112 -4.72 6.40 0.72
C THR A 112 -4.34 5.80 2.07
N ALA A 113 -3.83 4.57 2.09
CA ALA A 113 -3.43 3.86 3.31
C ALA A 113 -2.37 4.61 4.11
N ALA A 114 -1.35 5.15 3.42
CA ALA A 114 -0.32 5.94 4.08
C ALA A 114 -0.88 7.23 4.71
N PHE A 115 -1.74 7.98 3.99
CA PHE A 115 -2.27 9.25 4.50
C PHE A 115 -3.34 9.06 5.57
N GLU A 116 -4.23 8.07 5.47
CA GLU A 116 -5.24 7.82 6.50
C GLU A 116 -4.62 7.46 7.85
N LEU A 117 -3.60 6.58 7.85
CA LEU A 117 -2.82 6.26 9.05
C LEU A 117 -2.01 7.47 9.53
N ALA A 118 -1.30 8.14 8.62
CA ALA A 118 -0.45 9.27 8.99
C ALA A 118 -1.23 10.41 9.64
N VAL A 119 -2.37 10.79 9.05
CA VAL A 119 -3.20 11.90 9.57
C VAL A 119 -3.83 11.51 10.90
N SER A 120 -4.39 10.30 11.02
CA SER A 120 -5.00 9.84 12.26
C SER A 120 -4.00 9.80 13.42
N VAL A 121 -2.79 9.27 13.18
CA VAL A 121 -1.71 9.22 14.18
C VAL A 121 -1.20 10.63 14.50
N ALA A 122 -1.00 11.49 13.49
CA ALA A 122 -0.52 12.85 13.68
C ALA A 122 -1.47 13.68 14.56
N LEU A 123 -2.78 13.58 14.34
CA LEU A 123 -3.79 14.28 15.15
C LEU A 123 -3.78 13.78 16.61
N CYS A 124 -3.66 12.47 16.83
CA CYS A 124 -3.52 11.89 18.16
C CYS A 124 -2.23 12.36 18.87
N LEU A 125 -1.12 12.46 18.15
CA LEU A 125 0.15 12.97 18.70
C LEU A 125 0.06 14.46 19.05
N ARG A 126 -0.58 15.27 18.20
CA ARG A 126 -0.77 16.72 18.45
C ARG A 126 -1.63 16.96 19.68
N GLU A 127 -2.73 16.22 19.83
CA GLU A 127 -3.59 16.31 21.03
C GLU A 127 -2.82 15.95 22.31
N LYS A 128 -1.88 15.00 22.24
CA LYS A 128 -0.99 14.65 23.35
C LYS A 128 0.19 15.64 23.55
N GLY A 129 0.17 16.80 22.89
CA GLY A 129 1.23 17.82 22.99
C GLY A 129 2.53 17.47 22.24
N LYS A 130 2.61 16.34 21.54
CA LYS A 130 3.82 15.89 20.82
C LYS A 130 3.91 16.52 19.41
N LYS A 131 3.84 17.85 19.32
CA LYS A 131 3.76 18.60 18.06
C LYS A 131 4.90 18.30 17.09
N LYS A 132 6.15 18.19 17.55
CA LYS A 132 7.30 17.88 16.67
C LYS A 132 7.18 16.47 16.07
N LEU A 133 6.80 15.50 16.88
CA LEU A 133 6.68 14.11 16.45
C LEU A 133 5.49 13.90 15.48
N SER A 134 4.46 14.74 15.56
CA SER A 134 3.28 14.65 14.71
C SER A 134 3.54 14.93 13.22
N TRP A 135 4.70 15.48 12.86
CA TRP A 135 5.06 15.70 11.45
C TRP A 135 5.69 14.47 10.79
N ILE A 136 6.21 13.52 11.58
CA ILE A 136 6.88 12.33 11.02
C ILE A 136 5.93 11.48 10.14
N PRO A 137 4.73 11.07 10.61
CA PRO A 137 3.85 10.25 9.78
C PRO A 137 3.43 10.92 8.46
N PRO A 138 3.01 12.20 8.39
CA PRO A 138 2.73 12.88 7.14
C PRO A 138 3.91 12.95 6.18
N VAL A 139 5.13 13.14 6.66
CA VAL A 139 6.33 13.14 5.82
C VAL A 139 6.54 11.76 5.18
N ILE A 140 6.38 10.68 5.94
CA ILE A 140 6.44 9.31 5.42
C ILE A 140 5.36 9.10 4.35
N ALA A 141 4.13 9.55 4.59
CA ALA A 141 3.03 9.44 3.63
C ALA A 141 3.30 10.20 2.32
N ILE A 142 3.90 11.40 2.39
CA ILE A 142 4.33 12.14 1.20
C ILE A 142 5.40 11.37 0.42
N CYS A 143 6.38 10.78 1.09
CA CYS A 143 7.39 9.95 0.45
C CYS A 143 6.76 8.68 -0.18
N THR A 144 5.79 8.05 0.51
CA THR A 144 5.01 6.94 -0.05
C THR A 144 4.26 7.37 -1.30
N MET A 145 3.59 8.51 -1.30
CA MET A 145 2.92 9.08 -2.46
C MET A 145 3.88 9.26 -3.64
N GLY A 146 5.04 9.88 -3.41
CA GLY A 146 6.08 10.08 -4.42
C GLY A 146 6.63 8.77 -4.98
N SER A 147 6.79 7.76 -4.14
CA SER A 147 7.29 6.44 -4.56
C SER A 147 6.38 5.77 -5.60
N ARG A 148 5.05 5.95 -5.52
CA ARG A 148 4.10 5.34 -6.47
C ARG A 148 4.22 5.89 -7.89
N VAL A 149 4.54 7.17 -8.01
CA VAL A 149 4.82 7.81 -9.29
C VAL A 149 6.19 7.43 -9.82
N TYR A 150 7.21 7.44 -8.95
CA TYR A 150 8.58 7.03 -9.28
C TYR A 150 8.64 5.57 -9.77
N LEU A 151 7.90 4.68 -9.14
CA LEU A 151 7.80 3.26 -9.52
C LEU A 151 6.93 3.00 -10.75
N MET A 152 6.44 4.05 -11.42
CA MET A 152 5.66 3.98 -12.67
C MET A 152 4.31 3.25 -12.57
N VAL A 153 3.74 3.10 -11.39
CA VAL A 153 2.51 2.28 -11.20
C VAL A 153 1.23 3.10 -11.11
N HIS A 154 1.34 4.43 -10.98
CA HIS A 154 0.20 5.36 -10.88
C HIS A 154 0.42 6.65 -11.66
N TYR A 155 -0.67 7.27 -12.10
CA TYR A 155 -0.68 8.65 -12.57
C TYR A 155 -0.60 9.63 -11.39
N ALA A 156 -0.16 10.88 -11.65
CA ALA A 156 -0.15 11.91 -10.60
C ALA A 156 -1.53 12.17 -9.99
N SER A 157 -2.59 12.13 -10.80
CA SER A 157 -3.96 12.30 -10.32
C SER A 157 -4.41 11.18 -9.37
N ASP A 158 -3.91 9.95 -9.54
CA ASP A 158 -4.26 8.83 -8.67
C ASP A 158 -3.71 9.05 -7.26
N VAL A 159 -2.47 9.52 -7.17
CA VAL A 159 -1.85 9.78 -5.87
C VAL A 159 -2.43 11.03 -5.20
N ILE A 160 -2.83 12.05 -5.97
CA ILE A 160 -3.57 13.20 -5.44
C ILE A 160 -4.95 12.77 -4.93
N GLY A 161 -5.67 11.91 -5.68
CA GLY A 161 -6.90 11.31 -5.22
C GLY A 161 -6.72 10.52 -3.92
N GLY A 162 -5.67 9.71 -3.83
CA GLY A 162 -5.31 8.96 -2.63
C GLY A 162 -4.99 9.86 -1.42
N LEU A 163 -4.26 10.96 -1.64
CA LEU A 163 -3.98 11.97 -0.62
C LEU A 163 -5.28 12.59 -0.07
N ILE A 164 -6.21 12.95 -0.94
CA ILE A 164 -7.49 13.57 -0.54
C ILE A 164 -8.32 12.56 0.27
N VAL A 165 -8.53 11.36 -0.27
CA VAL A 165 -9.31 10.30 0.40
C VAL A 165 -8.67 9.94 1.73
N GLY A 166 -7.35 9.67 1.77
CA GLY A 166 -6.65 9.30 3.00
C GLY A 166 -6.68 10.38 4.06
N THR A 167 -6.50 11.65 3.65
CA THR A 167 -6.55 12.78 4.59
C THR A 167 -7.95 12.93 5.21
N ILE A 168 -9.01 12.90 4.39
CA ILE A 168 -10.39 12.98 4.88
C ILE A 168 -10.70 11.79 5.80
N SER A 169 -10.33 10.57 5.42
CA SER A 169 -10.53 9.37 6.22
C SER A 169 -9.82 9.47 7.57
N GLY A 170 -8.57 9.93 7.60
CA GLY A 170 -7.81 10.11 8.84
C GLY A 170 -8.40 11.17 9.78
N VAL A 171 -8.90 12.29 9.24
CA VAL A 171 -9.56 13.33 10.01
C VAL A 171 -10.88 12.82 10.59
N LEU A 172 -11.74 12.21 9.77
CA LEU A 172 -13.01 11.65 10.22
C LEU A 172 -12.79 10.57 11.29
N ALA A 173 -11.83 9.68 11.08
CA ALA A 173 -11.46 8.62 12.01
C ALA A 173 -11.03 9.17 13.38
N PHE A 174 -10.26 10.25 13.41
CA PHE A 174 -9.86 10.90 14.67
C PHE A 174 -11.07 11.41 15.47
N TYR A 175 -12.06 12.05 14.82
CA TYR A 175 -13.26 12.52 15.51
C TYR A 175 -14.18 11.37 15.91
N LEU A 176 -14.33 10.34 15.07
CA LEU A 176 -15.08 9.13 15.44
C LEU A 176 -14.44 8.39 16.62
N ALA A 177 -13.10 8.32 16.67
CA ALA A 177 -12.40 7.74 17.80
C ALA A 177 -12.62 8.53 19.09
N LYS A 178 -12.69 9.87 19.01
CA LYS A 178 -13.05 10.71 20.16
C LYS A 178 -14.45 10.40 20.65
N LEU A 179 -15.43 10.28 19.74
CA LEU A 179 -16.81 9.91 20.07
C LEU A 179 -16.86 8.51 20.69
N ALA A 180 -16.19 7.52 20.09
CA ALA A 180 -16.13 6.16 20.63
C ALA A 180 -15.55 6.15 22.05
N CYS A 181 -14.46 6.87 22.33
CA CYS A 181 -13.90 6.97 23.67
C CYS A 181 -14.89 7.58 24.68
N MET A 182 -15.63 8.62 24.30
CA MET A 182 -16.65 9.22 25.17
C MET A 182 -17.76 8.22 25.50
N ILE A 183 -18.17 7.36 24.54
CA ILE A 183 -19.17 6.31 24.78
C ILE A 183 -18.59 5.24 25.72
N PHE A 184 -17.35 4.82 25.49
CA PHE A 184 -16.67 3.85 26.37
C PHE A 184 -16.57 4.34 27.81
N GLU A 185 -16.27 5.62 28.04
CA GLU A 185 -16.21 6.19 29.40
C GLU A 185 -17.58 6.24 30.09
N LYS A 186 -18.67 6.39 29.35
CA LYS A 186 -20.04 6.41 29.91
C LYS A 186 -20.56 5.04 30.28
N VAL A 187 -20.09 3.97 29.63
CA VAL A 187 -20.52 2.60 29.88
C VAL A 187 -19.56 1.93 30.85
N LYS A 188 -19.95 1.79 32.13
CA LYS A 188 -19.07 1.26 33.20
C LYS A 188 -18.34 -0.05 32.85
N PHE A 189 -19.03 -0.96 32.15
CA PHE A 189 -18.42 -2.22 31.70
C PHE A 189 -17.28 -1.97 30.72
N LEU A 190 -17.50 -1.14 29.70
CA LEU A 190 -16.50 -0.82 28.69
C LEU A 190 -15.33 -0.02 29.28
N ASP A 191 -15.60 0.88 30.22
CA ASP A 191 -14.56 1.66 30.91
C ASP A 191 -13.67 0.77 31.78
N SER A 192 -14.21 -0.34 32.31
CA SER A 192 -13.45 -1.30 33.12
C SER A 192 -12.39 -2.08 32.33
N ILE A 193 -12.56 -2.16 31.00
CA ILE A 193 -11.60 -2.87 30.12
C ILE A 193 -10.30 -2.06 30.06
N ASP A 194 -9.26 -2.55 30.74
CA ASP A 194 -7.93 -1.95 30.73
C ASP A 194 -6.86 -3.04 30.92
N ALA A 195 -6.21 -3.39 29.83
CA ALA A 195 -5.16 -4.40 29.82
C ALA A 195 -3.95 -4.00 30.67
N GLU A 196 -3.70 -2.70 30.91
CA GLU A 196 -2.63 -2.25 31.81
C GLU A 196 -2.81 -2.80 33.23
N LYS A 197 -4.06 -2.86 33.73
CA LYS A 197 -4.35 -3.44 35.05
C LYS A 197 -4.07 -4.94 35.11
N ILE A 198 -4.37 -5.67 34.02
CA ILE A 198 -4.10 -7.09 33.89
C ILE A 198 -2.58 -7.34 33.88
N VAL A 199 -1.85 -6.61 33.04
CA VAL A 199 -0.39 -6.70 32.94
C VAL A 199 0.28 -6.37 34.28
N LYS A 200 -0.15 -5.31 34.96
CA LYS A 200 0.35 -4.96 36.30
C LYS A 200 0.11 -6.08 37.32
N LYS A 201 -1.06 -6.71 37.27
CA LYS A 201 -1.37 -7.84 38.18
C LYS A 201 -0.45 -9.05 37.95
N ILE A 202 -0.13 -9.34 36.67
CA ILE A 202 0.71 -10.48 36.30
C ILE A 202 2.19 -10.18 36.55
N THR A 203 2.68 -9.01 36.10
CA THR A 203 4.10 -8.67 36.15
C THR A 203 4.55 -8.04 37.47
N LYS A 204 3.59 -7.62 38.32
CA LYS A 204 3.81 -6.85 39.55
C LYS A 204 4.60 -5.52 39.31
N LYS A 205 4.68 -5.06 38.07
CA LYS A 205 5.36 -3.82 37.65
C LYS A 205 4.41 -2.88 36.90
N ASP A 206 4.60 -1.57 37.10
CA ASP A 206 3.92 -0.56 36.31
C ASP A 206 4.60 -0.39 34.95
N ILE A 207 3.81 -0.32 33.87
CA ILE A 207 4.34 0.03 32.56
C ILE A 207 4.64 1.54 32.55
N SER A 208 5.92 1.88 32.51
CA SER A 208 6.30 3.30 32.39
C SER A 208 5.83 3.85 31.04
N PRO A 209 5.42 5.14 30.95
CA PRO A 209 5.03 5.76 29.70
C PRO A 209 6.12 5.71 28.62
N LYS A 210 7.39 5.75 29.03
CA LYS A 210 8.54 5.62 28.12
C LYS A 210 8.66 4.20 27.55
N ALA A 211 8.52 3.18 28.40
CA ALA A 211 8.54 1.78 27.98
C ALA A 211 7.39 1.48 27.03
N GLY A 212 6.16 1.93 27.32
CA GLY A 212 5.01 1.76 26.43
C GLY A 212 5.21 2.42 25.06
N THR A 213 5.76 3.64 25.03
CA THR A 213 6.08 4.30 23.75
C THR A 213 7.15 3.55 22.97
N ALA A 214 8.22 3.10 23.64
CA ALA A 214 9.29 2.31 23.02
C ALA A 214 8.77 0.99 22.44
N THR A 215 7.86 0.30 23.15
CA THR A 215 7.24 -0.94 22.67
C THR A 215 6.41 -0.70 21.40
N ILE A 216 5.61 0.38 21.34
CA ILE A 216 4.82 0.72 20.15
C ILE A 216 5.74 1.03 18.96
N LEU A 217 6.81 1.82 19.18
CA LEU A 217 7.77 2.13 18.11
C LEU A 217 8.50 0.89 17.62
N ALA A 218 8.92 0.01 18.54
CA ALA A 218 9.56 -1.25 18.18
C ALA A 218 8.60 -2.17 17.39
N ALA A 219 7.35 -2.31 17.81
CA ALA A 219 6.34 -3.08 17.09
C ALA A 219 6.11 -2.50 15.68
N THR A 220 5.96 -1.19 15.56
CA THR A 220 5.80 -0.52 14.26
C THR A 220 7.01 -0.74 13.35
N PHE A 221 8.23 -0.71 13.91
CA PHE A 221 9.46 -0.97 13.15
C PHE A 221 9.56 -2.43 12.69
N ILE A 222 9.19 -3.39 13.54
CA ILE A 222 9.15 -4.81 13.16
C ILE A 222 8.12 -5.03 12.04
N ILE A 223 6.93 -4.44 12.16
CA ILE A 223 5.88 -4.49 11.13
C ILE A 223 6.41 -3.91 9.81
N PHE A 224 7.12 -2.77 9.86
CA PHE A 224 7.75 -2.19 8.69
C PHE A 224 8.76 -3.15 8.04
N LEU A 225 9.62 -3.80 8.82
CA LEU A 225 10.57 -4.77 8.27
C LEU A 225 9.87 -5.95 7.59
N ILE A 226 8.78 -6.45 8.17
CA ILE A 226 7.96 -7.52 7.58
C ILE A 226 7.36 -7.08 6.23
N ALA A 227 6.90 -5.85 6.12
CA ALA A 227 6.36 -5.30 4.87
C ALA A 227 7.45 -5.01 3.83
N PHE A 228 8.61 -4.54 4.27
CA PHE A 228 9.70 -4.12 3.39
C PHE A 228 10.42 -5.29 2.71
N VAL A 229 10.68 -6.38 3.44
CA VAL A 229 11.41 -7.54 2.90
C VAL A 229 10.77 -8.12 1.64
N PRO A 230 9.45 -8.37 1.58
CA PRO A 230 8.80 -8.84 0.36
C PRO A 230 8.89 -7.85 -0.81
N SER A 231 8.91 -6.53 -0.53
CA SER A 231 9.00 -5.51 -1.58
C SER A 231 10.36 -5.49 -2.29
N LEU A 232 11.42 -5.99 -1.64
CA LEU A 232 12.74 -6.14 -2.25
C LEU A 232 12.80 -7.32 -3.24
N SER A 233 12.09 -8.42 -2.95
CA SER A 233 12.15 -9.65 -3.74
C SER A 233 11.23 -9.63 -4.96
N SER A 234 10.38 -8.63 -5.13
CA SER A 234 9.45 -8.54 -6.27
C SER A 234 10.10 -8.35 -7.63
N SER A 235 11.40 -8.02 -7.69
CA SER A 235 12.14 -7.76 -8.93
C SER A 235 12.67 -9.01 -9.64
N ASP A 236 12.71 -10.17 -8.98
CA ASP A 236 13.38 -11.37 -9.51
C ASP A 236 12.39 -12.46 -10.00
N LYS A 237 11.08 -12.22 -9.95
CA LYS A 237 10.13 -13.19 -10.49
C LYS A 237 10.19 -13.16 -12.04
N PRO A 238 10.37 -14.32 -12.68
CA PRO A 238 10.33 -14.41 -14.14
C PRO A 238 9.00 -13.88 -14.66
N ARG A 239 9.02 -13.11 -15.74
CA ARG A 239 7.86 -12.38 -16.29
C ARG A 239 7.63 -12.77 -17.73
N CYS A 240 6.36 -12.67 -18.14
CA CYS A 240 6.00 -12.85 -19.52
C CYS A 240 6.59 -11.72 -20.39
N ASP A 241 7.32 -12.07 -21.44
CA ASP A 241 7.96 -11.14 -22.37
C ASP A 241 6.99 -10.51 -23.39
N TYR A 242 5.68 -10.83 -23.32
CA TYR A 242 4.70 -10.28 -24.23
C TYR A 242 4.55 -8.76 -24.08
N ASN A 243 4.67 -8.05 -25.19
CA ASN A 243 4.59 -6.60 -25.24
C ASN A 243 3.92 -6.13 -26.57
N ALA A 244 3.69 -4.82 -26.70
CA ALA A 244 3.06 -4.25 -27.90
C ALA A 244 3.83 -4.50 -29.21
N GLU A 245 5.18 -4.57 -29.17
CA GLU A 245 5.99 -4.91 -30.33
C GLU A 245 5.72 -6.33 -30.81
N LEU A 246 5.67 -7.29 -29.86
CA LEU A 246 5.37 -8.69 -30.17
C LEU A 246 3.92 -8.85 -30.63
N SER A 247 2.99 -8.05 -30.08
CA SER A 247 1.61 -7.99 -30.56
C SER A 247 1.52 -7.60 -32.03
N GLN A 248 2.23 -6.54 -32.45
CA GLN A 248 2.29 -6.12 -33.84
C GLN A 248 3.02 -7.14 -34.73
N GLN A 249 4.14 -7.70 -34.25
CA GLN A 249 4.94 -8.66 -35.01
C GLN A 249 4.19 -9.95 -35.32
N TYR A 250 3.33 -10.40 -34.42
CA TYR A 250 2.59 -11.68 -34.56
C TYR A 250 1.12 -11.50 -34.93
N GLY A 251 0.63 -10.25 -35.12
CA GLY A 251 -0.76 -9.98 -35.50
C GLY A 251 -1.80 -10.40 -34.45
N ILE A 252 -1.40 -10.45 -33.18
CA ILE A 252 -2.26 -10.88 -32.07
C ILE A 252 -2.69 -9.60 -31.33
N GLU A 253 -4.01 -9.37 -31.24
CA GLU A 253 -4.55 -8.26 -30.45
C GLU A 253 -4.17 -8.42 -28.98
N ALA A 254 -3.68 -7.33 -28.36
CA ALA A 254 -3.22 -7.30 -26.97
C ALA A 254 -4.40 -7.19 -26.00
N GLU A 255 -5.43 -8.01 -26.16
CA GLU A 255 -6.62 -7.99 -25.29
C GLU A 255 -6.34 -8.46 -23.86
N TYR A 256 -5.19 -9.10 -23.63
CA TYR A 256 -4.93 -9.79 -22.37
C TYR A 256 -3.70 -9.32 -21.64
N ASN A 257 -3.91 -8.81 -20.43
CA ASN A 257 -2.83 -8.35 -19.56
C ASN A 257 -2.44 -9.41 -18.53
N CYS A 258 -1.48 -10.25 -18.89
CA CYS A 258 -0.97 -11.32 -18.03
C CYS A 258 -0.33 -10.82 -16.71
N TYR A 259 0.02 -9.56 -16.60
CA TYR A 259 0.52 -8.97 -15.36
C TYR A 259 -0.56 -8.89 -14.27
N ASN A 260 -1.83 -8.71 -14.63
CA ASN A 260 -2.92 -8.65 -13.68
C ASN A 260 -3.31 -10.05 -13.16
N GLU A 261 -3.28 -11.06 -14.03
CA GLU A 261 -3.63 -12.42 -13.64
C GLU A 261 -2.53 -13.15 -12.89
N ALA A 262 -1.26 -12.88 -13.17
CA ALA A 262 -0.14 -13.48 -12.46
C ALA A 262 -0.15 -13.21 -10.94
N LYS A 263 -0.83 -12.15 -10.48
CA LYS A 263 -0.97 -11.84 -9.06
C LYS A 263 -2.15 -12.53 -8.38
N THR A 264 -3.20 -12.86 -9.13
CA THR A 264 -4.43 -13.43 -8.55
C THR A 264 -4.33 -14.92 -8.27
N ASP A 265 -3.35 -15.62 -8.86
CA ASP A 265 -3.25 -17.06 -8.66
C ASP A 265 -1.82 -17.58 -8.91
N GLU A 266 -0.93 -17.44 -7.92
CA GLU A 266 0.44 -17.98 -7.97
C GLU A 266 0.47 -19.50 -8.23
N LYS A 267 -0.63 -20.23 -7.97
CA LYS A 267 -0.80 -21.65 -8.27
C LYS A 267 -1.24 -21.91 -9.73
N LYS A 268 -1.82 -20.92 -10.41
CA LYS A 268 -2.35 -21.02 -11.76
C LYS A 268 -1.34 -20.67 -12.86
N TYR A 269 -0.23 -20.02 -12.50
CA TYR A 269 0.88 -19.66 -13.41
C TYR A 269 2.18 -20.36 -13.02
N PRO A 270 2.20 -21.70 -12.99
CA PRO A 270 3.46 -22.41 -12.95
C PRO A 270 4.08 -22.27 -14.33
N GLU A 271 5.33 -21.88 -14.38
CA GLU A 271 6.23 -21.96 -15.52
C GLU A 271 5.88 -21.10 -16.76
N LEU A 272 6.72 -20.10 -16.98
CA LEU A 272 6.80 -19.43 -18.27
C LEU A 272 7.27 -20.45 -19.33
N GLN A 273 6.58 -20.47 -20.48
CA GLN A 273 6.93 -21.34 -21.58
C GLN A 273 7.79 -20.57 -22.57
N GLU A 274 8.88 -21.19 -23.03
CA GLU A 274 9.80 -20.57 -23.97
C GLU A 274 9.27 -20.69 -25.41
N TYR A 275 9.26 -19.57 -26.14
CA TYR A 275 8.96 -19.51 -27.56
C TYR A 275 9.88 -18.50 -28.25
N LYS A 276 10.67 -18.98 -29.22
CA LYS A 276 11.65 -18.18 -29.99
C LYS A 276 12.62 -17.37 -29.10
N GLY A 277 13.14 -17.99 -28.03
CA GLY A 277 14.09 -17.38 -27.10
C GLY A 277 13.50 -16.36 -26.14
N LYS A 278 12.16 -16.31 -26.01
CA LYS A 278 11.43 -15.45 -25.07
C LYS A 278 10.52 -16.28 -24.18
N HIS A 279 10.20 -15.77 -22.98
CA HIS A 279 9.40 -16.47 -21.99
C HIS A 279 7.99 -15.90 -21.92
N PHE A 280 6.96 -16.73 -22.08
CA PHE A 280 5.57 -16.31 -22.12
C PHE A 280 4.71 -17.05 -21.09
N CYS A 281 3.72 -16.37 -20.54
CA CYS A 281 2.68 -17.03 -19.77
C CYS A 281 1.89 -18.01 -20.67
N LYS A 282 1.22 -18.96 -20.06
CA LYS A 282 0.47 -20.03 -20.79
C LYS A 282 -0.50 -19.49 -21.84
N ILE A 283 -1.09 -18.34 -21.62
CA ILE A 283 -2.04 -17.71 -22.54
C ILE A 283 -1.31 -17.16 -23.75
N HIS A 284 -0.32 -16.30 -23.57
CA HIS A 284 0.45 -15.74 -24.67
C HIS A 284 1.25 -16.80 -25.43
N TYR A 285 1.75 -17.82 -24.73
CA TYR A 285 2.39 -18.95 -25.40
C TYR A 285 1.42 -19.68 -26.35
N LYS A 286 0.18 -19.98 -25.90
CA LYS A 286 -0.81 -20.63 -26.75
C LYS A 286 -1.19 -19.79 -27.97
N GLN A 287 -1.37 -18.46 -27.76
CA GLN A 287 -1.66 -17.54 -28.85
C GLN A 287 -0.52 -17.48 -29.87
N LEU A 288 0.72 -17.37 -29.41
CA LEU A 288 1.91 -17.28 -30.26
C LEU A 288 2.28 -18.59 -30.95
N SER A 289 2.05 -19.73 -30.30
CA SER A 289 2.35 -21.06 -30.84
C SER A 289 1.25 -21.61 -31.77
N GLY A 290 0.14 -20.89 -31.96
CA GLY A 290 -0.98 -21.32 -32.80
C GLY A 290 -1.80 -22.49 -32.21
N GLN A 291 -1.65 -22.77 -30.90
CA GLN A 291 -2.39 -23.85 -30.21
C GLN A 291 -3.76 -23.39 -29.67
N THR A 292 -4.23 -22.21 -30.04
CA THR A 292 -5.63 -21.79 -29.84
C THR A 292 -6.49 -22.36 -30.95
N LYS A 293 -7.20 -23.44 -30.65
CA LYS A 293 -8.43 -23.83 -31.36
C LYS A 293 -9.61 -23.32 -30.58
#